data_29bf572b6ab21b3e33731eb7eb33cf03
#
_entry.id   29bf572b6ab21b3e33731eb7eb33cf03
#
_cell.length_a   1.000
_cell.length_b   1.000
_cell.length_c   1.000
_cell.angle_alpha   90.00
_cell.angle_beta   90.00
_cell.angle_gamma   90.00
#
_symmetry.space_group_name_H-M   'P 1'
#
loop_
_entity.id
_entity.type
_entity.pdbx_description
1 polymer ?
#
loop_
_entity_poly.entity_id
_entity_poly.type
_entity_poly.pdbx_seq_one_letter_code
_entity_poly.pdbx_strand_id
1 'polypeptide(L)'
;MLTRSLPKVALVPFACVLVATTTGCSKGRVTAIDLPTLQVPESSYDFGQVVEGGKLTHVFTLKNLGGGPLHIDQVRPSCGCTAAVLKTKEIAPHGEGQVEVSFDTNHRGGDQRKTITVTSDDPIKPSVNLEIHANVQVILALQPESLQLSSEVGKTQVIDTWLTGNLKEKARLKVLQKPADHEVSVKVVEQTPDGGIGVQGLRFTLSSKKSGSGSGNVSIETGFTNPDKLQVGYAWTITGNIEVSPAQLLFTNGEGDSLERVLHVTSRNADFKLHQARIVSGPFVANIETPDSGVGYEVRVSIKKGVAPAAVADSGKLELVSNDPLEPKREVLIKFAPTVAPSTSP
;
A
#
# COMPACT_ATOMS: atom_id res chain seq x y z
N MET A 1 61.08 86.27 33.55
CA MET A 1 60.65 87.51 34.20
C MET A 1 59.31 87.29 34.83
N LEU A 2 59.25 87.64 36.16
CA LEU A 2 58.08 87.78 37.02
C LEU A 2 57.30 86.49 37.43
N THR A 3 57.68 85.89 38.49
CA THR A 3 57.38 85.94 39.95
C THR A 3 56.01 86.49 40.35
N ARG A 4 55.20 85.64 41.04
CA ARG A 4 54.39 85.97 42.24
C ARG A 4 53.71 84.73 42.73
N SER A 5 54.09 84.12 43.79
CA SER A 5 53.90 84.29 45.25
C SER A 5 52.55 83.78 45.78
N LEU A 6 52.64 82.80 46.62
CA LEU A 6 51.63 82.14 47.48
C LEU A 6 50.90 83.13 48.45
N PRO A 7 49.75 82.67 48.99
CA PRO A 7 49.79 82.46 50.41
C PRO A 7 49.23 81.12 50.91
N LYS A 8 49.72 80.70 52.01
CA LYS A 8 49.35 79.61 52.90
C LYS A 8 48.04 79.92 53.62
N VAL A 9 47.13 79.03 53.70
CA VAL A 9 46.03 79.00 54.67
C VAL A 9 45.88 77.61 55.27
N ALA A 10 45.78 77.59 56.55
CA ALA A 10 45.73 76.66 57.62
C ALA A 10 44.96 75.32 57.43
N LEU A 11 45.55 74.36 58.09
CA LEU A 11 45.07 73.03 58.42
C LEU A 11 43.94 73.07 59.45
N VAL A 12 42.79 72.37 59.16
CA VAL A 12 41.84 71.92 60.18
C VAL A 12 41.58 70.44 59.95
N PRO A 13 41.79 69.56 60.89
CA PRO A 13 41.50 68.15 60.69
C PRO A 13 40.02 67.91 60.99
N PHE A 14 39.30 67.53 59.96
CA PHE A 14 37.95 67.01 60.13
C PHE A 14 38.04 65.46 60.06
N ALA A 15 37.82 64.82 61.21
CA ALA A 15 37.72 63.34 61.29
C ALA A 15 36.44 62.91 60.61
N CYS A 16 36.58 62.31 59.45
CA CYS A 16 35.46 61.73 58.78
C CYS A 16 35.45 60.19 59.04
N VAL A 17 34.49 59.77 59.86
CA VAL A 17 34.20 58.37 60.12
C VAL A 17 33.75 57.68 58.79
N LEU A 18 34.61 56.84 58.26
CA LEU A 18 34.32 56.06 57.08
C LEU A 18 33.45 54.85 57.49
N VAL A 19 32.13 54.94 57.31
CA VAL A 19 31.25 53.80 57.39
C VAL A 19 31.41 53.06 56.06
N ALA A 20 32.17 51.97 56.07
CA ALA A 20 32.28 51.02 54.94
C ALA A 20 31.00 50.22 54.82
N THR A 21 30.04 50.68 54.02
CA THR A 21 28.95 49.83 53.53
C THR A 21 29.52 48.87 52.47
N THR A 22 29.83 47.65 52.89
CA THR A 22 30.11 46.55 51.96
C THR A 22 28.82 46.19 51.23
N THR A 23 28.59 46.85 50.10
CA THR A 23 27.61 46.39 49.13
C THR A 23 28.16 45.09 48.54
N GLY A 24 27.70 43.96 49.06
CA GLY A 24 27.97 42.63 48.50
C GLY A 24 27.38 42.58 47.13
N CYS A 25 28.19 42.72 46.07
CA CYS A 25 27.87 42.41 44.73
C CYS A 25 27.75 40.89 44.69
N SER A 26 26.53 40.38 44.94
CA SER A 26 26.19 39.01 44.64
C SER A 26 26.36 38.84 43.11
N LYS A 27 27.50 38.28 42.70
CA LYS A 27 27.65 37.74 41.34
C LYS A 27 26.61 36.65 41.23
N GLY A 28 25.44 37.00 40.68
CA GLY A 28 24.50 36.02 40.20
C GLY A 28 25.26 35.08 39.27
N ARG A 29 25.49 33.88 39.73
CA ARG A 29 26.01 32.79 38.90
C ARG A 29 24.95 32.62 37.84
N VAL A 30 25.17 33.11 36.66
CA VAL A 30 24.40 32.72 35.48
C VAL A 30 24.73 31.25 35.32
N THR A 31 23.85 30.39 35.82
CA THR A 31 23.91 28.96 35.50
C THR A 31 23.78 28.88 33.99
N ALA A 32 24.83 28.44 33.31
CA ALA A 32 24.74 28.08 31.92
C ALA A 32 23.52 27.16 31.79
N ILE A 33 22.60 27.47 30.87
CA ILE A 33 21.50 26.58 30.57
C ILE A 33 22.17 25.34 29.99
N ASP A 34 22.17 24.28 30.78
CA ASP A 34 22.72 22.99 30.36
C ASP A 34 21.80 22.40 29.33
N LEU A 35 22.03 22.71 28.05
CA LEU A 35 21.24 22.21 26.93
C LEU A 35 21.65 20.76 26.62
N PRO A 36 20.69 19.91 26.23
CA PRO A 36 20.98 18.59 25.70
C PRO A 36 21.67 18.70 24.32
N THR A 37 22.50 17.74 23.98
CA THR A 37 23.20 17.69 22.68
C THR A 37 23.28 16.27 22.20
N LEU A 38 22.53 15.97 21.12
CA LEU A 38 22.48 14.65 20.50
C LEU A 38 23.68 14.41 19.59
N GLN A 39 24.44 13.39 19.87
CA GLN A 39 25.44 12.82 18.97
C GLN A 39 25.12 11.36 18.65
N VAL A 40 25.25 11.00 17.39
CA VAL A 40 25.19 9.62 16.90
C VAL A 40 26.56 9.29 16.33
N PRO A 41 27.40 8.53 17.04
CA PRO A 41 28.77 8.21 16.58
C PRO A 41 28.78 7.43 15.26
N GLU A 42 27.84 6.52 15.12
CA GLU A 42 27.62 5.73 13.91
C GLU A 42 26.16 5.91 13.47
N SER A 43 25.95 6.62 12.37
CA SER A 43 24.61 6.89 11.84
C SER A 43 24.21 5.94 10.69
N SER A 44 25.12 5.07 10.23
CA SER A 44 24.85 4.10 9.18
C SER A 44 25.48 2.76 9.51
N TYR A 45 24.81 1.68 9.15
CA TYR A 45 25.32 0.33 9.31
C TYR A 45 25.04 -0.50 8.06
N ASP A 46 26.06 -1.21 7.58
CA ASP A 46 25.97 -2.09 6.43
C ASP A 46 26.05 -3.56 6.86
N PHE A 47 24.98 -4.30 6.64
CA PHE A 47 24.94 -5.75 6.87
C PHE A 47 25.70 -6.56 5.81
N GLY A 48 26.15 -5.89 4.73
CA GLY A 48 26.81 -6.57 3.60
C GLY A 48 25.85 -7.44 2.79
N GLN A 49 26.38 -8.55 2.29
CA GLN A 49 25.59 -9.56 1.58
C GLN A 49 24.89 -10.48 2.57
N VAL A 50 23.58 -10.56 2.51
CA VAL A 50 22.74 -11.39 3.36
C VAL A 50 21.78 -12.20 2.50
N VAL A 51 21.31 -13.31 3.05
CA VAL A 51 20.30 -14.13 2.37
C VAL A 51 18.91 -13.68 2.78
N GLU A 52 17.99 -13.69 1.82
CA GLU A 52 16.56 -13.44 2.03
C GLU A 52 15.96 -14.37 3.07
N GLY A 53 14.91 -13.93 3.76
CA GLY A 53 14.12 -14.76 4.69
C GLY A 53 14.55 -14.65 6.15
N GLY A 54 15.49 -13.77 6.48
CA GLY A 54 15.98 -13.51 7.82
C GLY A 54 15.57 -12.16 8.38
N LYS A 55 15.68 -12.03 9.70
CA LYS A 55 15.56 -10.76 10.40
C LYS A 55 16.95 -10.28 10.80
N LEU A 56 17.36 -9.15 10.27
CA LEU A 56 18.63 -8.49 10.60
C LEU A 56 18.39 -7.53 11.76
N THR A 57 19.34 -7.46 12.69
CA THR A 57 19.22 -6.54 13.84
C THR A 57 20.53 -5.82 14.09
N HIS A 58 20.44 -4.51 14.30
CA HIS A 58 21.56 -3.66 14.69
C HIS A 58 21.14 -2.68 15.78
N VAL A 59 22.08 -2.33 16.67
CA VAL A 59 21.85 -1.39 17.77
C VAL A 59 22.69 -0.14 17.54
N PHE A 60 22.00 0.99 17.29
CA PHE A 60 22.64 2.29 17.24
C PHE A 60 22.76 2.89 18.63
N THR A 61 23.90 3.51 18.91
CA THR A 61 24.13 4.25 20.14
C THR A 61 23.85 5.73 19.93
N LEU A 62 23.04 6.31 20.81
CA LEU A 62 22.80 7.74 20.93
C LEU A 62 23.60 8.25 22.13
N LYS A 63 24.30 9.37 22.00
CA LYS A 63 25.04 10.00 23.09
C LYS A 63 24.49 11.39 23.37
N ASN A 64 24.31 11.70 24.62
CA ASN A 64 24.05 13.05 25.06
C ASN A 64 25.37 13.71 25.49
N LEU A 65 25.90 14.62 24.69
CA LEU A 65 27.13 15.38 25.02
C LEU A 65 26.84 16.63 25.83
N GLY A 66 25.57 16.98 26.00
CA GLY A 66 25.14 18.16 26.73
C GLY A 66 25.10 17.97 28.25
N GLY A 67 24.95 19.07 28.95
CA GLY A 67 24.85 19.10 30.43
C GLY A 67 23.40 18.91 30.94
N GLY A 68 22.38 19.03 30.07
CA GLY A 68 20.98 18.76 30.38
C GLY A 68 20.52 17.38 29.91
N PRO A 69 19.42 16.83 30.47
CA PRO A 69 18.85 15.58 30.02
C PRO A 69 18.35 15.71 28.57
N LEU A 70 18.57 14.68 27.75
CA LEU A 70 18.13 14.62 26.36
C LEU A 70 16.93 13.69 26.26
N HIS A 71 15.79 14.21 25.78
CA HIS A 71 14.58 13.44 25.54
C HIS A 71 14.49 13.06 24.08
N ILE A 72 14.26 11.78 23.84
CA ILE A 72 13.97 11.25 22.50
C ILE A 72 12.45 11.15 22.34
N ASP A 73 11.90 12.00 21.47
CA ASP A 73 10.47 12.11 21.26
C ASP A 73 9.93 10.93 20.45
N GLN A 74 10.58 10.63 19.33
CA GLN A 74 10.12 9.61 18.40
C GLN A 74 11.28 8.94 17.66
N VAL A 75 11.07 7.64 17.36
CA VAL A 75 11.90 6.86 16.44
C VAL A 75 10.99 6.29 15.37
N ARG A 76 11.16 6.73 14.12
CA ARG A 76 10.25 6.41 13.03
C ARG A 76 10.99 5.77 11.85
N PRO A 77 10.76 4.49 11.54
CA PRO A 77 11.29 3.85 10.35
C PRO A 77 10.54 4.30 9.09
N SER A 78 11.23 4.30 7.95
CA SER A 78 10.71 4.73 6.64
C SER A 78 9.74 3.73 5.99
N CYS A 79 9.68 2.48 6.45
CA CYS A 79 8.79 1.44 5.92
C CYS A 79 8.31 0.47 7.00
N GLY A 80 7.22 -0.26 6.73
CA GLY A 80 6.72 -1.32 7.62
C GLY A 80 7.61 -2.58 7.70
N CYS A 81 8.63 -2.68 6.85
CA CYS A 81 9.60 -3.77 6.86
C CYS A 81 10.74 -3.57 7.88
N THR A 82 10.78 -2.41 8.51
CA THR A 82 11.78 -2.07 9.52
C THR A 82 11.07 -1.68 10.80
N ALA A 83 11.49 -2.26 11.92
CA ALA A 83 11.05 -1.84 13.24
C ALA A 83 12.22 -1.17 13.97
N ALA A 84 11.92 -0.15 14.76
CA ALA A 84 12.90 0.52 15.60
C ALA A 84 12.34 0.64 17.03
N VAL A 85 13.11 0.18 17.98
CA VAL A 85 12.74 0.18 19.41
C VAL A 85 13.71 1.03 20.18
N LEU A 86 13.20 2.09 20.78
CA LEU A 86 13.96 2.94 21.68
C LEU A 86 14.01 2.27 23.07
N LYS A 87 15.20 2.00 23.57
CA LYS A 87 15.40 1.36 24.89
C LYS A 87 15.27 2.36 26.03
N THR A 88 15.63 3.64 25.79
CA THR A 88 15.65 4.68 26.83
C THR A 88 15.15 5.99 26.22
N LYS A 89 14.05 6.53 26.74
CA LYS A 89 13.48 7.80 26.24
C LYS A 89 14.23 9.03 26.73
N GLU A 90 14.85 8.95 27.88
CA GLU A 90 15.60 10.04 28.49
C GLU A 90 17.06 9.62 28.71
N ILE A 91 17.97 10.35 28.12
CA ILE A 91 19.42 10.11 28.23
C ILE A 91 20.01 11.17 29.15
N ALA A 92 20.55 10.73 30.30
CA ALA A 92 21.18 11.61 31.25
C ALA A 92 22.34 12.43 30.64
N PRO A 93 22.72 13.57 31.22
CA PRO A 93 23.89 14.30 30.79
C PRO A 93 25.13 13.40 30.68
N HIS A 94 25.82 13.47 29.55
CA HIS A 94 27.01 12.66 29.22
C HIS A 94 26.72 11.12 29.17
N GLY A 95 25.45 10.75 29.16
CA GLY A 95 24.99 9.35 29.08
C GLY A 95 24.81 8.84 27.66
N GLU A 96 24.44 7.56 27.59
CA GLU A 96 24.17 6.86 26.33
C GLU A 96 22.78 6.23 26.34
N GLY A 97 22.12 6.24 25.18
CA GLY A 97 20.89 5.54 24.89
C GLY A 97 21.05 4.61 23.68
N GLN A 98 20.08 3.74 23.46
CA GLN A 98 20.16 2.76 22.39
C GLN A 98 18.85 2.71 21.58
N VAL A 99 19.01 2.61 20.27
CA VAL A 99 17.93 2.31 19.31
C VAL A 99 18.24 0.98 18.66
N GLU A 100 17.42 -0.03 18.95
CA GLU A 100 17.49 -1.31 18.29
C GLU A 100 16.67 -1.27 17.01
N VAL A 101 17.32 -1.47 15.88
CA VAL A 101 16.70 -1.49 14.57
C VAL A 101 16.69 -2.93 14.06
N SER A 102 15.53 -3.38 13.58
CA SER A 102 15.41 -4.68 12.95
C SER A 102 14.78 -4.55 11.55
N PHE A 103 15.37 -5.24 10.59
CA PHE A 103 14.93 -5.27 9.20
C PHE A 103 14.56 -6.69 8.80
N ASP A 104 13.33 -6.86 8.31
CA ASP A 104 12.83 -8.12 7.78
C ASP A 104 13.15 -8.22 6.30
N THR A 105 13.95 -9.23 5.91
CA THR A 105 14.40 -9.45 4.53
C THR A 105 13.46 -10.35 3.72
N ASN A 106 12.35 -10.85 4.29
CA ASN A 106 11.38 -11.65 3.57
C ASN A 106 10.82 -10.88 2.36
N HIS A 107 10.82 -11.51 1.20
CA HIS A 107 10.38 -10.93 -0.08
C HIS A 107 11.11 -9.62 -0.45
N ARG A 108 12.40 -9.53 -0.10
CA ARG A 108 13.26 -8.38 -0.34
C ARG A 108 14.54 -8.83 -1.02
N GLY A 109 14.68 -8.54 -2.30
CA GLY A 109 15.90 -8.85 -3.04
C GLY A 109 16.69 -7.59 -3.42
N GLY A 110 17.99 -7.76 -3.67
CA GLY A 110 18.88 -6.70 -4.14
C GLY A 110 19.32 -5.70 -3.09
N ASP A 111 19.69 -4.52 -3.54
CA ASP A 111 20.21 -3.43 -2.70
C ASP A 111 19.07 -2.81 -1.88
N GLN A 112 19.15 -2.90 -0.56
CA GLN A 112 18.15 -2.42 0.37
C GLN A 112 18.75 -1.34 1.28
N ARG A 113 18.16 -0.13 1.22
CA ARG A 113 18.48 0.99 2.12
C ARG A 113 17.23 1.39 2.89
N LYS A 114 17.35 1.52 4.20
CA LYS A 114 16.26 1.93 5.08
C LYS A 114 16.73 3.04 5.98
N THR A 115 15.88 4.03 6.16
CA THR A 115 16.15 5.19 7.01
C THR A 115 15.24 5.14 8.23
N ILE A 116 15.79 5.46 9.38
CA ILE A 116 15.07 5.60 10.65
C ILE A 116 15.32 7.02 11.15
N THR A 117 14.26 7.81 11.26
CA THR A 117 14.34 9.17 11.78
C THR A 117 14.17 9.15 13.30
N VAL A 118 15.13 9.72 14.00
CA VAL A 118 15.12 9.94 15.46
C VAL A 118 14.90 11.42 15.69
N THR A 119 13.87 11.80 16.47
CA THR A 119 13.61 13.17 16.88
C THR A 119 13.82 13.33 18.37
N SER A 120 14.32 14.49 18.78
CA SER A 120 14.66 14.81 20.16
C SER A 120 14.45 16.29 20.46
N ASP A 121 14.61 16.66 21.72
CA ASP A 121 14.57 18.03 22.22
C ASP A 121 15.94 18.77 22.13
N ASP A 122 16.92 18.24 21.40
CA ASP A 122 18.15 18.95 21.07
C ASP A 122 17.82 20.23 20.28
N PRO A 123 18.10 21.42 20.80
CA PRO A 123 17.69 22.67 20.14
C PRO A 123 18.49 22.99 18.87
N ILE A 124 19.64 22.34 18.66
CA ILE A 124 20.50 22.55 17.49
C ILE A 124 20.24 21.49 16.42
N LYS A 125 20.04 20.25 16.86
CA LYS A 125 19.87 19.10 15.97
C LYS A 125 18.68 18.24 16.38
N PRO A 126 17.45 18.77 16.26
CA PRO A 126 16.24 18.11 16.76
C PRO A 126 15.89 16.82 16.01
N SER A 127 16.55 16.54 14.89
CA SER A 127 16.29 15.32 14.09
C SER A 127 17.59 14.77 13.50
N VAL A 128 17.77 13.46 13.59
CA VAL A 128 18.86 12.73 12.94
C VAL A 128 18.31 11.50 12.22
N ASN A 129 18.97 11.13 11.12
CA ASN A 129 18.66 9.91 10.40
C ASN A 129 19.70 8.85 10.69
N LEU A 130 19.21 7.65 11.00
CA LEU A 130 20.00 6.42 11.03
C LEU A 130 19.71 5.66 9.74
N GLU A 131 20.74 5.04 9.17
CA GLU A 131 20.60 4.26 7.95
C GLU A 131 21.08 2.83 8.16
N ILE A 132 20.36 1.88 7.58
CA ILE A 132 20.83 0.51 7.43
C ILE A 132 20.86 0.16 5.94
N HIS A 133 21.85 -0.60 5.57
CA HIS A 133 22.06 -1.11 4.21
C HIS A 133 22.23 -2.63 4.25
N ALA A 134 21.73 -3.32 3.23
CA ALA A 134 21.97 -4.75 3.02
C ALA A 134 21.83 -5.08 1.53
N ASN A 135 22.70 -5.92 1.00
CA ASN A 135 22.51 -6.55 -0.31
C ASN A 135 21.88 -7.93 -0.12
N VAL A 136 20.57 -8.03 -0.34
CA VAL A 136 19.80 -9.23 -0.07
C VAL A 136 19.83 -10.18 -1.26
N GLN A 137 20.41 -11.36 -1.07
CA GLN A 137 20.49 -12.41 -2.08
C GLN A 137 19.22 -13.25 -2.06
N VAL A 138 18.46 -13.22 -3.15
CA VAL A 138 17.28 -14.06 -3.35
C VAL A 138 17.73 -15.49 -3.60
N ILE A 139 17.28 -16.43 -2.77
CA ILE A 139 17.60 -17.85 -2.95
C ILE A 139 16.80 -18.41 -4.11
N LEU A 140 15.49 -18.21 -4.06
CA LEU A 140 14.55 -18.71 -5.05
C LEU A 140 13.26 -17.91 -4.99
N ALA A 141 12.83 -17.37 -6.11
CA ALA A 141 11.54 -16.67 -6.26
C ALA A 141 10.94 -16.96 -7.64
N LEU A 142 9.66 -16.73 -7.80
CA LEU A 142 8.99 -16.68 -9.10
C LEU A 142 8.81 -15.23 -9.52
N GLN A 143 9.12 -14.92 -10.78
CA GLN A 143 8.99 -13.57 -11.31
C GLN A 143 8.23 -13.57 -12.65
N PRO A 144 7.12 -12.82 -12.75
CA PRO A 144 6.47 -12.04 -11.69
C PRO A 144 5.83 -12.89 -10.59
N GLU A 145 5.74 -12.35 -9.36
CA GLU A 145 5.11 -13.03 -8.20
C GLU A 145 3.59 -13.02 -8.26
N SER A 146 3.02 -12.14 -9.08
CA SER A 146 1.58 -12.05 -9.32
C SER A 146 1.29 -11.80 -10.80
N LEU A 147 0.19 -12.37 -11.28
CA LEU A 147 -0.20 -12.34 -12.67
C LEU A 147 -1.58 -11.71 -12.85
N GLN A 148 -1.70 -10.88 -13.88
CA GLN A 148 -2.97 -10.36 -14.36
C GLN A 148 -3.25 -10.98 -15.75
N LEU A 149 -4.27 -11.84 -15.80
CA LEU A 149 -4.69 -12.47 -17.04
C LEU A 149 -5.95 -11.77 -17.57
N SER A 150 -5.94 -11.42 -18.84
CA SER A 150 -7.09 -10.79 -19.51
C SER A 150 -7.30 -11.40 -20.87
N SER A 151 -8.49 -11.91 -21.12
CA SER A 151 -8.85 -12.54 -22.40
C SER A 151 -10.25 -12.14 -22.82
N GLU A 152 -10.61 -12.50 -24.04
CA GLU A 152 -11.98 -12.43 -24.54
C GLU A 152 -12.61 -13.82 -24.54
N VAL A 153 -13.93 -13.87 -24.46
CA VAL A 153 -14.67 -15.13 -24.56
C VAL A 153 -14.25 -15.92 -25.80
N GLY A 154 -13.95 -17.20 -25.64
CA GLY A 154 -13.51 -18.09 -26.72
C GLY A 154 -12.04 -17.95 -27.11
N LYS A 155 -11.33 -16.97 -26.57
CA LYS A 155 -9.87 -16.84 -26.79
C LYS A 155 -9.09 -17.41 -25.62
N THR A 156 -7.81 -17.69 -25.87
CA THR A 156 -6.87 -18.20 -24.87
C THR A 156 -5.74 -17.22 -24.68
N GLN A 157 -5.44 -16.90 -23.42
CA GLN A 157 -4.24 -16.17 -23.04
C GLN A 157 -3.29 -17.09 -22.28
N VAL A 158 -2.00 -16.93 -22.53
CA VAL A 158 -0.93 -17.66 -21.84
C VAL A 158 0.04 -16.65 -21.24
N ILE A 159 0.35 -16.79 -19.97
CA ILE A 159 1.39 -15.99 -19.27
C ILE A 159 2.26 -16.96 -18.47
N ASP A 160 3.56 -16.75 -18.54
CA ASP A 160 4.55 -17.53 -17.81
C ASP A 160 5.16 -16.70 -16.67
N THR A 161 5.48 -17.36 -15.57
CA THR A 161 6.36 -16.85 -14.51
C THR A 161 7.52 -17.79 -14.34
N TRP A 162 8.72 -17.25 -14.12
CA TRP A 162 9.97 -18.00 -14.14
C TRP A 162 10.69 -17.94 -12.82
N LEU A 163 11.37 -19.04 -12.46
CA LEU A 163 12.25 -19.05 -11.31
C LEU A 163 13.43 -18.10 -11.49
N THR A 164 13.69 -17.37 -10.42
CA THR A 164 14.85 -16.47 -10.27
C THR A 164 15.59 -16.81 -8.99
N GLY A 165 16.75 -16.22 -8.79
CA GLY A 165 17.57 -16.46 -7.61
C GLY A 165 18.68 -17.50 -7.81
N ASN A 166 19.48 -17.71 -6.77
CA ASN A 166 20.73 -18.47 -6.84
C ASN A 166 20.55 -19.98 -7.04
N LEU A 167 19.35 -20.50 -6.70
CA LEU A 167 19.04 -21.94 -6.82
C LEU A 167 18.06 -22.27 -7.95
N LYS A 168 17.75 -21.33 -8.83
CA LYS A 168 16.72 -21.49 -9.89
C LYS A 168 16.94 -22.71 -10.79
N GLU A 169 18.19 -23.07 -11.10
CA GLU A 169 18.53 -24.19 -11.97
C GLU A 169 18.45 -25.55 -11.28
N LYS A 170 18.54 -25.56 -9.95
CA LYS A 170 18.50 -26.77 -9.13
C LYS A 170 17.10 -27.08 -8.64
N ALA A 171 16.19 -26.12 -8.69
CA ALA A 171 14.83 -26.29 -8.21
C ALA A 171 14.05 -27.30 -9.06
N ARG A 172 13.14 -28.01 -8.40
CA ARG A 172 12.19 -28.94 -9.04
C ARG A 172 10.80 -28.62 -8.56
N LEU A 173 10.07 -27.88 -9.40
CA LEU A 173 8.75 -27.39 -9.06
C LEU A 173 7.69 -28.47 -9.13
N LYS A 174 6.79 -28.47 -8.15
CA LYS A 174 5.59 -29.29 -8.16
C LYS A 174 4.41 -28.45 -7.70
N VAL A 175 3.38 -28.38 -8.52
CA VAL A 175 2.15 -27.69 -8.15
C VAL A 175 1.42 -28.50 -7.08
N LEU A 176 1.28 -27.91 -5.88
CA LEU A 176 0.60 -28.53 -4.74
C LEU A 176 -0.90 -28.27 -4.78
N GLN A 177 -1.28 -27.05 -5.11
CA GLN A 177 -2.67 -26.62 -5.20
C GLN A 177 -2.93 -26.00 -6.57
N LYS A 178 -3.85 -26.58 -7.32
CA LYS A 178 -4.31 -26.04 -8.60
C LYS A 178 -5.25 -24.86 -8.37
N PRO A 179 -5.41 -23.96 -9.36
CA PRO A 179 -6.44 -22.95 -9.34
C PRO A 179 -7.82 -23.56 -9.03
N ALA A 180 -8.61 -22.89 -8.21
CA ALA A 180 -9.99 -23.27 -7.94
C ALA A 180 -10.90 -22.96 -9.15
N ASP A 181 -10.50 -21.96 -9.94
CA ASP A 181 -11.23 -21.52 -11.14
C ASP A 181 -10.97 -22.48 -12.28
N HIS A 182 -12.02 -22.98 -12.90
CA HIS A 182 -11.91 -23.89 -14.05
C HIS A 182 -11.39 -23.19 -15.31
N GLU A 183 -11.46 -21.88 -15.36
CA GLU A 183 -11.00 -21.02 -16.45
C GLU A 183 -9.48 -20.92 -16.50
N VAL A 184 -8.81 -21.10 -15.35
CA VAL A 184 -7.36 -21.00 -15.23
C VAL A 184 -6.75 -22.38 -15.05
N SER A 185 -5.80 -22.72 -15.88
CA SER A 185 -4.97 -23.92 -15.70
C SER A 185 -3.50 -23.53 -15.48
N VAL A 186 -2.80 -24.30 -14.67
CA VAL A 186 -1.38 -24.08 -14.36
C VAL A 186 -0.59 -25.37 -14.57
N LYS A 187 0.56 -25.25 -15.22
CA LYS A 187 1.51 -26.36 -15.40
C LYS A 187 2.95 -25.86 -15.24
N VAL A 188 3.81 -26.76 -14.79
CA VAL A 188 5.27 -26.53 -14.79
C VAL A 188 5.76 -26.57 -16.24
N VAL A 189 6.59 -25.60 -16.60
CA VAL A 189 7.28 -25.51 -17.89
C VAL A 189 8.76 -25.33 -17.64
N GLU A 190 9.58 -25.64 -18.64
CA GLU A 190 11.02 -25.49 -18.56
C GLU A 190 11.49 -24.68 -19.76
N GLN A 191 12.37 -23.72 -19.52
CA GLN A 191 13.06 -22.94 -20.52
C GLN A 191 14.54 -23.22 -20.41
N THR A 192 15.16 -23.66 -21.49
CA THR A 192 16.58 -23.85 -21.58
C THR A 192 17.16 -22.66 -22.36
N PRO A 193 17.90 -21.75 -21.73
CA PRO A 193 18.67 -20.76 -22.46
C PRO A 193 19.66 -21.45 -23.39
N ASP A 194 20.04 -20.81 -24.50
CA ASP A 194 20.94 -21.37 -25.49
C ASP A 194 22.19 -22.01 -24.84
N GLY A 195 22.23 -23.36 -24.83
CA GLY A 195 23.32 -24.15 -24.25
C GLY A 195 23.43 -24.20 -22.74
N GLY A 196 22.43 -23.70 -22.00
CA GLY A 196 22.43 -23.65 -20.54
C GLY A 196 21.58 -24.73 -19.84
N ILE A 197 21.59 -24.69 -18.52
CA ILE A 197 20.74 -25.55 -17.68
C ILE A 197 19.32 -24.98 -17.72
N GLY A 198 18.32 -25.88 -17.86
CA GLY A 198 16.91 -25.47 -17.90
C GLY A 198 16.45 -24.83 -16.60
N VAL A 199 15.76 -23.73 -16.71
CA VAL A 199 15.08 -23.05 -15.62
C VAL A 199 13.60 -23.37 -15.66
N GLN A 200 13.06 -23.82 -14.55
CA GLN A 200 11.63 -24.12 -14.45
C GLN A 200 10.81 -22.86 -14.17
N GLY A 201 9.58 -22.89 -14.62
CA GLY A 201 8.59 -21.85 -14.40
C GLY A 201 7.19 -22.43 -14.38
N LEU A 202 6.21 -21.57 -14.28
CA LEU A 202 4.79 -21.92 -14.33
C LEU A 202 4.14 -21.21 -15.51
N ARG A 203 3.40 -21.97 -16.28
CA ARG A 203 2.56 -21.47 -17.35
C ARG A 203 1.11 -21.42 -16.88
N PHE A 204 0.55 -20.24 -16.86
CA PHE A 204 -0.86 -19.99 -16.63
C PHE A 204 -1.56 -19.86 -17.98
N THR A 205 -2.65 -20.58 -18.14
CA THR A 205 -3.50 -20.53 -19.33
C THR A 205 -4.91 -20.18 -18.91
N LEU A 206 -5.41 -19.04 -19.40
CA LEU A 206 -6.77 -18.55 -19.19
C LEU A 206 -7.58 -18.84 -20.47
N SER A 207 -8.72 -19.52 -20.31
CA SER A 207 -9.64 -19.81 -21.42
C SER A 207 -11.03 -20.11 -20.89
N SER A 208 -12.04 -19.45 -21.42
CA SER A 208 -13.45 -19.73 -21.09
C SER A 208 -14.37 -19.39 -22.25
N LYS A 209 -15.52 -20.05 -22.29
CA LYS A 209 -16.66 -19.72 -23.16
C LYS A 209 -17.68 -18.78 -22.51
N LYS A 210 -17.36 -18.29 -21.30
CA LYS A 210 -18.21 -17.36 -20.55
C LYS A 210 -17.36 -16.19 -20.07
N SER A 211 -17.95 -15.01 -20.07
CA SER A 211 -17.36 -13.84 -19.43
C SER A 211 -17.36 -13.98 -17.91
N GLY A 212 -16.40 -13.37 -17.26
CA GLY A 212 -16.28 -13.41 -15.81
C GLY A 212 -14.95 -12.88 -15.32
N SER A 213 -14.76 -12.92 -14.03
CA SER A 213 -13.49 -12.56 -13.36
C SER A 213 -13.32 -13.38 -12.10
N GLY A 214 -12.08 -13.54 -11.69
CA GLY A 214 -11.73 -14.25 -10.47
C GLY A 214 -10.30 -13.98 -10.07
N SER A 215 -9.91 -14.54 -8.93
CA SER A 215 -8.54 -14.47 -8.42
C SER A 215 -8.23 -15.64 -7.50
N GLY A 216 -6.96 -15.93 -7.33
CA GLY A 216 -6.53 -17.01 -6.46
C GLY A 216 -5.02 -17.02 -6.27
N ASN A 217 -4.56 -18.07 -5.59
CA ASN A 217 -3.16 -18.34 -5.38
C ASN A 217 -2.84 -19.79 -5.76
N VAL A 218 -1.66 -19.99 -6.30
CA VAL A 218 -1.10 -21.31 -6.59
C VAL A 218 0.09 -21.54 -5.65
N SER A 219 0.05 -22.65 -4.92
CA SER A 219 1.16 -23.07 -4.06
C SER A 219 2.02 -24.11 -4.78
N ILE A 220 3.32 -23.94 -4.69
CA ILE A 220 4.32 -24.74 -5.39
C ILE A 220 5.37 -25.24 -4.41
N GLU A 221 5.68 -26.50 -4.44
CA GLU A 221 6.84 -27.11 -3.79
C GLU A 221 8.09 -26.87 -4.64
N THR A 222 9.20 -26.50 -3.98
CA THR A 222 10.45 -26.13 -4.69
C THR A 222 11.46 -27.26 -4.80
N GLY A 223 11.32 -28.29 -3.96
CA GLY A 223 12.32 -29.33 -3.79
C GLY A 223 13.44 -28.98 -2.79
N PHE A 224 13.33 -27.84 -2.12
CA PHE A 224 14.27 -27.41 -1.06
C PHE A 224 13.57 -27.33 0.29
N THR A 225 14.35 -27.25 1.35
CA THR A 225 13.84 -27.04 2.72
C THR A 225 13.63 -25.54 3.03
N ASN A 226 14.34 -24.66 2.31
CA ASN A 226 14.19 -23.21 2.46
C ASN A 226 14.52 -22.46 1.15
N PRO A 227 13.54 -21.81 0.53
CA PRO A 227 12.11 -21.96 0.80
C PRO A 227 11.60 -23.33 0.33
N ASP A 228 10.80 -24.00 1.14
CA ASP A 228 10.15 -25.26 0.75
C ASP A 228 9.00 -25.05 -0.23
N LYS A 229 8.34 -23.90 -0.13
CA LYS A 229 7.20 -23.50 -0.95
C LYS A 229 7.32 -22.07 -1.47
N LEU A 230 6.77 -21.87 -2.65
CA LEU A 230 6.51 -20.56 -3.22
C LEU A 230 5.01 -20.41 -3.48
N GLN A 231 4.55 -19.16 -3.57
CA GLN A 231 3.18 -18.84 -3.94
C GLN A 231 3.17 -17.84 -5.09
N VAL A 232 2.23 -18.00 -6.00
CA VAL A 232 1.95 -17.05 -7.09
C VAL A 232 0.49 -16.66 -7.01
N GLY A 233 0.25 -15.35 -6.84
CA GLY A 233 -1.08 -14.79 -6.94
C GLY A 233 -1.49 -14.62 -8.40
N TYR A 234 -2.77 -14.79 -8.71
CA TYR A 234 -3.30 -14.46 -10.02
C TYR A 234 -4.66 -13.80 -9.89
N ALA A 235 -4.95 -12.90 -10.80
CA ALA A 235 -6.29 -12.42 -11.06
C ALA A 235 -6.58 -12.52 -12.55
N TRP A 236 -7.83 -12.76 -12.92
CA TRP A 236 -8.21 -12.90 -14.30
C TRP A 236 -9.51 -12.19 -14.61
N THR A 237 -9.63 -11.77 -15.86
CA THR A 237 -10.84 -11.19 -16.41
C THR A 237 -11.05 -11.71 -17.83
N ILE A 238 -12.24 -12.19 -18.12
CA ILE A 238 -12.68 -12.56 -19.47
C ILE A 238 -13.81 -11.63 -19.87
N THR A 239 -13.54 -10.78 -20.85
CA THR A 239 -14.55 -9.87 -21.40
C THR A 239 -15.39 -10.59 -22.43
N GLY A 240 -16.72 -10.42 -22.33
CA GLY A 240 -17.66 -10.92 -23.32
C GLY A 240 -17.63 -10.11 -24.61
N ASN A 241 -18.27 -10.67 -25.64
CA ASN A 241 -18.53 -9.95 -26.88
C ASN A 241 -19.59 -8.88 -26.70
N ILE A 242 -20.52 -9.09 -25.77
CA ILE A 242 -21.63 -8.20 -25.51
C ILE A 242 -21.27 -7.26 -24.36
N GLU A 243 -21.27 -5.98 -24.64
CA GLU A 243 -21.09 -4.92 -23.64
C GLU A 243 -22.46 -4.38 -23.22
N VAL A 244 -22.65 -4.27 -21.92
CA VAL A 244 -23.87 -3.76 -21.31
C VAL A 244 -23.52 -2.61 -20.37
N SER A 245 -24.08 -1.44 -20.60
CA SER A 245 -23.85 -0.26 -19.80
C SER A 245 -25.16 0.41 -19.39
N PRO A 246 -25.39 0.60 -18.07
CA PRO A 246 -24.58 0.16 -16.93
C PRO A 246 -24.60 -1.36 -16.74
N ALA A 247 -23.59 -1.95 -16.10
CA ALA A 247 -23.47 -3.39 -15.88
C ALA A 247 -24.58 -3.98 -15.00
N GLN A 248 -25.29 -3.14 -14.24
CA GLN A 248 -26.45 -3.47 -13.43
C GLN A 248 -27.39 -2.28 -13.39
N LEU A 249 -28.68 -2.53 -13.23
CA LEU A 249 -29.69 -1.50 -13.04
C LEU A 249 -29.93 -1.24 -11.57
N LEU A 250 -30.04 0.01 -11.17
CA LEU A 250 -30.32 0.42 -9.81
C LEU A 250 -31.64 1.23 -9.79
N PHE A 251 -32.62 0.74 -9.03
CA PHE A 251 -33.84 1.43 -8.69
C PHE A 251 -33.81 1.87 -7.24
N THR A 252 -34.35 3.03 -6.93
CA THR A 252 -34.44 3.56 -5.57
C THR A 252 -35.87 3.57 -5.07
N ASN A 253 -36.10 3.20 -3.82
CA ASN A 253 -37.42 3.31 -3.20
C ASN A 253 -37.80 4.81 -3.09
N GLY A 254 -39.03 5.16 -3.54
CA GLY A 254 -39.56 6.52 -3.47
C GLY A 254 -39.67 7.25 -4.80
N GLU A 255 -39.14 6.69 -5.85
CA GLU A 255 -39.36 7.16 -7.22
C GLU A 255 -40.62 6.48 -7.75
N GLY A 256 -41.61 7.24 -8.18
CA GLY A 256 -42.95 6.78 -8.57
C GLY A 256 -43.00 5.80 -9.75
N ASP A 257 -44.20 5.35 -10.11
CA ASP A 257 -44.52 4.32 -11.13
C ASP A 257 -43.94 4.57 -12.57
N SER A 258 -43.33 5.72 -12.80
CA SER A 258 -42.81 6.13 -14.12
C SER A 258 -41.32 5.98 -14.29
N LEU A 259 -40.61 5.34 -13.34
CA LEU A 259 -39.16 5.21 -13.40
C LEU A 259 -38.75 4.15 -14.38
N GLU A 260 -38.04 4.63 -15.38
CA GLU A 260 -37.43 3.84 -16.41
C GLU A 260 -35.91 3.88 -16.26
N ARG A 261 -35.26 2.77 -16.47
CA ARG A 261 -33.80 2.65 -16.57
C ARG A 261 -33.44 2.12 -17.92
N VAL A 262 -32.42 2.69 -18.52
CA VAL A 262 -31.97 2.32 -19.86
C VAL A 262 -30.64 1.59 -19.77
N LEU A 263 -30.56 0.45 -20.45
CA LEU A 263 -29.32 -0.26 -20.71
C LEU A 263 -28.94 -0.08 -22.17
N HIS A 264 -27.72 0.33 -22.40
CA HIS A 264 -27.12 0.28 -23.73
C HIS A 264 -26.44 -1.06 -23.92
N VAL A 265 -26.81 -1.76 -24.99
CA VAL A 265 -26.27 -3.08 -25.32
C VAL A 265 -25.57 -2.98 -26.66
N THR A 266 -24.26 -3.18 -26.66
CA THR A 266 -23.44 -3.20 -27.88
C THR A 266 -22.67 -4.51 -27.99
N SER A 267 -22.10 -4.78 -29.13
CA SER A 267 -21.28 -5.97 -29.34
C SER A 267 -20.12 -5.67 -30.29
N ARG A 268 -19.05 -6.40 -30.11
CA ARG A 268 -17.90 -6.41 -31.01
C ARG A 268 -18.20 -7.21 -32.30
N ASN A 269 -19.26 -8.02 -32.29
CA ASN A 269 -19.70 -8.75 -33.45
C ASN A 269 -20.54 -7.81 -34.35
N ALA A 270 -20.09 -7.59 -35.57
CA ALA A 270 -20.77 -6.71 -36.52
C ALA A 270 -22.19 -7.18 -36.89
N ASP A 271 -22.43 -8.52 -36.86
CA ASP A 271 -23.72 -9.10 -37.14
C ASP A 271 -24.61 -9.30 -35.91
N PHE A 272 -24.27 -8.64 -34.81
CA PHE A 272 -24.97 -8.76 -33.54
C PHE A 272 -26.45 -8.39 -33.66
N LYS A 273 -27.31 -9.26 -33.16
CA LYS A 273 -28.74 -9.05 -33.00
C LYS A 273 -29.19 -9.42 -31.61
N LEU A 274 -29.82 -8.48 -30.94
CA LEU A 274 -30.51 -8.73 -29.67
C LEU A 274 -31.94 -9.15 -29.99
N HIS A 275 -32.28 -10.40 -29.69
CA HIS A 275 -33.59 -10.99 -30.05
C HIS A 275 -34.61 -10.74 -28.95
N GLN A 276 -34.21 -10.78 -27.68
CA GLN A 276 -35.13 -10.69 -26.56
C GLN A 276 -34.44 -10.11 -25.32
N ALA A 277 -35.20 -9.30 -24.60
CA ALA A 277 -34.90 -8.87 -23.24
C ALA A 277 -36.01 -9.39 -22.31
N ARG A 278 -35.71 -10.42 -21.54
CA ARG A 278 -36.69 -11.14 -20.72
C ARG A 278 -36.42 -10.94 -19.24
N ILE A 279 -37.44 -10.54 -18.50
CA ILE A 279 -37.37 -10.53 -17.04
C ILE A 279 -37.47 -11.96 -16.53
N VAL A 280 -36.43 -12.46 -15.88
CA VAL A 280 -36.35 -13.78 -15.25
C VAL A 280 -36.95 -13.75 -13.85
N SER A 281 -36.71 -12.68 -13.11
CA SER A 281 -37.26 -12.49 -11.79
C SER A 281 -37.52 -11.01 -11.48
N GLY A 282 -38.42 -10.74 -10.56
CA GLY A 282 -38.79 -9.39 -10.13
C GLY A 282 -39.97 -8.79 -10.90
N PRO A 283 -40.56 -7.73 -10.38
CA PRO A 283 -41.76 -7.09 -10.91
C PRO A 283 -41.42 -6.04 -11.98
N PHE A 284 -40.66 -6.40 -12.99
CA PHE A 284 -40.20 -5.51 -14.04
C PHE A 284 -40.81 -5.83 -15.41
N VAL A 285 -40.71 -4.88 -16.31
CA VAL A 285 -40.98 -5.01 -17.75
C VAL A 285 -39.74 -4.50 -18.48
N ALA A 286 -39.38 -5.20 -19.57
CA ALA A 286 -38.25 -4.79 -20.41
C ALA A 286 -38.71 -4.70 -21.87
N ASN A 287 -38.32 -3.63 -22.55
CA ASN A 287 -38.56 -3.39 -23.97
C ASN A 287 -37.23 -3.12 -24.69
N ILE A 288 -37.10 -3.64 -25.91
CA ILE A 288 -35.92 -3.42 -26.77
C ILE A 288 -36.26 -2.32 -27.76
N GLU A 289 -35.36 -1.35 -27.89
CA GLU A 289 -35.42 -0.31 -28.90
C GLU A 289 -34.09 -0.26 -29.67
N THR A 290 -34.16 0.10 -30.93
CA THR A 290 -32.96 0.39 -31.72
C THR A 290 -32.77 1.91 -31.68
N PRO A 291 -31.63 2.40 -31.18
CA PRO A 291 -31.40 3.84 -31.10
C PRO A 291 -31.27 4.47 -32.49
N ASP A 292 -31.59 5.75 -32.59
CA ASP A 292 -31.49 6.52 -33.84
C ASP A 292 -30.08 6.51 -34.45
N SER A 293 -29.08 6.34 -33.62
CA SER A 293 -27.67 6.17 -34.04
C SER A 293 -27.40 4.89 -34.85
N GLY A 294 -28.31 3.91 -34.80
CA GLY A 294 -28.14 2.61 -35.44
C GLY A 294 -27.04 1.73 -34.83
N VAL A 295 -26.45 2.11 -33.72
CA VAL A 295 -25.39 1.39 -33.05
C VAL A 295 -25.90 0.74 -31.76
N GLY A 296 -25.99 -0.60 -31.78
CA GLY A 296 -26.43 -1.38 -30.61
C GLY A 296 -27.93 -1.36 -30.38
N TYR A 297 -28.32 -1.59 -29.14
CA TYR A 297 -29.71 -1.60 -28.67
C TYR A 297 -29.85 -0.86 -27.36
N GLU A 298 -31.01 -0.25 -27.17
CA GLU A 298 -31.46 0.26 -25.87
C GLU A 298 -32.47 -0.70 -25.28
N VAL A 299 -32.26 -1.12 -24.04
CA VAL A 299 -33.21 -1.94 -23.29
C VAL A 299 -33.78 -1.09 -22.17
N ARG A 300 -35.03 -0.73 -22.31
CA ARG A 300 -35.76 0.07 -21.32
C ARG A 300 -36.43 -0.84 -20.32
N VAL A 301 -36.07 -0.67 -19.05
CA VAL A 301 -36.60 -1.49 -17.95
C VAL A 301 -37.38 -0.57 -16.99
N SER A 302 -38.62 -0.94 -16.73
CA SER A 302 -39.49 -0.22 -15.79
C SER A 302 -40.16 -1.19 -14.82
N ILE A 303 -40.70 -0.66 -13.73
CA ILE A 303 -41.49 -1.43 -12.77
C ILE A 303 -42.88 -1.68 -13.36
N LYS A 304 -43.45 -2.87 -13.16
CA LYS A 304 -44.83 -3.18 -13.60
C LYS A 304 -45.83 -2.21 -12.96
N LYS A 305 -46.78 -1.73 -13.75
CA LYS A 305 -47.86 -0.88 -13.24
C LYS A 305 -48.61 -1.54 -12.08
N GLY A 306 -48.88 -0.79 -11.03
CA GLY A 306 -49.65 -1.26 -9.87
C GLY A 306 -48.81 -2.01 -8.82
N VAL A 307 -47.48 -2.11 -8.99
CA VAL A 307 -46.60 -2.65 -7.96
C VAL A 307 -46.00 -1.49 -7.20
N ALA A 308 -46.29 -1.36 -5.90
CA ALA A 308 -45.67 -0.35 -5.09
C ALA A 308 -44.15 -0.57 -4.96
N PRO A 309 -43.32 0.45 -5.15
CA PRO A 309 -41.85 0.31 -5.04
C PRO A 309 -41.40 -0.24 -3.70
N ALA A 310 -42.10 0.09 -2.62
CA ALA A 310 -41.84 -0.42 -1.28
C ALA A 310 -42.11 -1.93 -1.11
N ALA A 311 -42.87 -2.56 -2.03
CA ALA A 311 -43.15 -3.99 -2.01
C ALA A 311 -42.07 -4.82 -2.74
N VAL A 312 -41.11 -4.15 -3.38
CA VAL A 312 -40.05 -4.80 -4.15
C VAL A 312 -38.83 -4.92 -3.23
N ALA A 313 -38.82 -5.94 -2.39
CA ALA A 313 -37.71 -6.21 -1.46
C ALA A 313 -36.53 -6.92 -2.17
N ASP A 314 -36.74 -7.47 -3.36
CA ASP A 314 -35.80 -8.38 -3.99
C ASP A 314 -35.17 -7.82 -5.27
N SER A 315 -33.90 -8.19 -5.46
CA SER A 315 -33.19 -8.00 -6.71
C SER A 315 -33.86 -8.78 -7.85
N GLY A 316 -33.98 -8.16 -9.02
CA GLY A 316 -34.45 -8.80 -10.23
C GLY A 316 -33.33 -9.26 -11.13
N LYS A 317 -33.69 -10.06 -12.12
CA LYS A 317 -32.79 -10.50 -13.20
C LYS A 317 -33.43 -10.26 -14.54
N LEU A 318 -32.64 -9.65 -15.42
CA LEU A 318 -32.93 -9.48 -16.84
C LEU A 318 -32.00 -10.41 -17.61
N GLU A 319 -32.58 -11.23 -18.52
CA GLU A 319 -31.85 -12.05 -19.49
C GLU A 319 -31.93 -11.38 -20.85
N LEU A 320 -30.81 -11.09 -21.46
CA LEU A 320 -30.69 -10.67 -22.86
C LEU A 320 -30.38 -11.88 -23.70
N VAL A 321 -31.14 -12.10 -24.75
CA VAL A 321 -30.95 -13.23 -25.69
C VAL A 321 -30.51 -12.67 -27.04
N SER A 322 -29.41 -13.20 -27.56
CA SER A 322 -28.77 -12.70 -28.77
C SER A 322 -28.44 -13.84 -29.76
N ASN A 323 -27.97 -13.45 -30.95
CA ASN A 323 -27.41 -14.35 -31.93
C ASN A 323 -25.90 -14.60 -31.74
N ASP A 324 -25.28 -14.03 -30.71
CA ASP A 324 -23.85 -14.27 -30.48
C ASP A 324 -23.62 -15.73 -30.08
N PRO A 325 -22.80 -16.49 -30.84
CA PRO A 325 -22.62 -17.92 -30.56
C PRO A 325 -21.86 -18.22 -29.28
N LEU A 326 -21.09 -17.26 -28.77
CA LEU A 326 -20.31 -17.40 -27.53
C LEU A 326 -21.06 -16.86 -26.31
N GLU A 327 -21.93 -15.88 -26.52
CA GLU A 327 -22.80 -15.31 -25.49
C GLU A 327 -24.25 -15.22 -25.93
N PRO A 328 -24.91 -16.40 -26.21
CA PRO A 328 -26.30 -16.40 -26.63
C PRO A 328 -27.25 -15.84 -25.56
N LYS A 329 -26.80 -15.79 -24.32
CA LYS A 329 -27.53 -15.26 -23.19
C LYS A 329 -26.61 -14.46 -22.28
N ARG A 330 -27.06 -13.26 -21.86
CA ARG A 330 -26.40 -12.40 -20.91
C ARG A 330 -27.36 -12.01 -19.80
N GLU A 331 -26.99 -12.29 -18.55
CA GLU A 331 -27.75 -11.84 -17.38
C GLU A 331 -27.31 -10.45 -16.95
N VAL A 332 -28.29 -9.63 -16.57
CA VAL A 332 -28.10 -8.31 -15.95
C VAL A 332 -28.87 -8.27 -14.63
N LEU A 333 -28.19 -7.87 -13.59
CA LEU A 333 -28.80 -7.72 -12.27
C LEU A 333 -29.58 -6.42 -12.17
N ILE A 334 -30.75 -6.48 -11.56
CA ILE A 334 -31.58 -5.35 -11.20
C ILE A 334 -31.58 -5.27 -9.67
N LYS A 335 -31.08 -4.19 -9.11
CA LYS A 335 -31.02 -3.98 -7.66
C LYS A 335 -31.94 -2.88 -7.21
N PHE A 336 -32.50 -3.03 -6.02
CA PHE A 336 -33.13 -1.95 -5.27
C PHE A 336 -32.19 -1.44 -4.19
N ALA A 337 -32.01 -0.13 -4.15
CA ALA A 337 -31.36 0.51 -3.03
C ALA A 337 -32.45 1.05 -2.08
N PRO A 338 -32.41 0.77 -0.77
CA PRO A 338 -33.25 1.46 0.18
C PRO A 338 -32.93 2.96 0.13
N THR A 339 -33.97 3.80 0.18
CA THR A 339 -33.78 5.25 0.32
C THR A 339 -33.02 5.49 1.62
N VAL A 340 -31.82 6.01 1.52
CA VAL A 340 -31.11 6.53 2.70
C VAL A 340 -31.90 7.76 3.14
N ALA A 341 -32.58 7.67 4.27
CA ALA A 341 -33.20 8.85 4.90
C ALA A 341 -32.08 9.89 5.08
N PRO A 342 -32.34 11.18 4.75
CA PRO A 342 -31.34 12.22 5.00
C PRO A 342 -31.02 12.20 6.49
N SER A 343 -29.74 12.04 6.83
CA SER A 343 -29.27 12.15 8.21
C SER A 343 -29.66 13.54 8.71
N THR A 344 -30.67 13.61 9.54
CA THR A 344 -30.92 14.79 10.36
C THR A 344 -29.80 14.84 11.38
N SER A 345 -28.75 15.59 11.05
CA SER A 345 -27.76 15.99 12.05
C SER A 345 -28.45 16.90 13.07
N PRO A 346 -28.23 16.66 14.37
CA PRO A 346 -28.71 17.53 15.43
C PRO A 346 -27.99 18.87 15.44
#